data_c1f1b144b8a969f860fbbe4aecfc820c
#
_entry.id   c1f1b144b8a969f860fbbe4aecfc820c
#
_cell.length_a   1.000
_cell.length_b   1.000
_cell.length_c   1.000
_cell.angle_alpha   90.00
_cell.angle_beta   90.00
_cell.angle_gamma   90.00
#
_symmetry.space_group_name_H-M   'P 1'
#
loop_
_entity.id
_entity.type
_entity.pdbx_description
1 polymer ?
#
loop_
_entity_poly.entity_id
_entity_poly.type
_entity_poly.pdbx_seq_one_letter_code
_entity_poly.pdbx_strand_id
1 'polypeptide(L)'
;MLVLYKKYGEVLMDIHFNRLTAKYKKETIDIFNYYIEHTTAAYRSEKVGYDFFNTLVDDDVVSAYAIMNNANEAIGFCMLEKYKNIRTFNELGDCMYFIKPEMTGKGVGRKILSLLENDAKLHGMKKLVVDISDENEQSIAFHKKHGFIEYGRLKNCWRKFGRNIGIVYMCKEI
;
A
#
# COMPACT_ATOMS: atom_id res chain seq x y z
N MET A 1 -16.47 9.26 24.11
CA MET A 1 -15.30 9.68 24.91
C MET A 1 -14.07 9.35 24.06
N LEU A 2 -13.48 10.37 23.42
CA LEU A 2 -12.29 10.19 22.57
C LEU A 2 -11.08 9.93 23.47
N VAL A 3 -10.54 8.72 23.46
CA VAL A 3 -9.26 8.44 24.11
C VAL A 3 -8.15 8.78 23.11
N LEU A 4 -7.62 9.99 23.20
CA LEU A 4 -6.44 10.44 22.47
C LEU A 4 -5.19 9.93 23.20
N TYR A 5 -4.59 8.86 22.72
CA TYR A 5 -3.25 8.46 23.14
C TYR A 5 -2.19 9.33 22.45
N LYS A 6 -1.69 10.32 23.18
CA LYS A 6 -0.52 11.11 22.79
C LYS A 6 0.74 10.32 23.15
N LYS A 7 1.39 9.66 22.19
CA LYS A 7 2.75 9.16 22.35
C LYS A 7 3.63 9.81 21.28
N TYR A 8 4.54 10.66 21.70
CA TYR A 8 5.51 11.36 20.84
C TYR A 8 4.95 12.39 19.83
N GLY A 9 3.95 13.19 20.21
CA GLY A 9 3.56 14.36 19.39
C GLY A 9 2.72 14.08 18.15
N GLU A 10 2.55 12.83 17.71
CA GLU A 10 1.68 12.46 16.59
C GLU A 10 0.28 12.11 17.10
N VAL A 11 -0.73 12.80 16.60
CA VAL A 11 -2.14 12.40 16.80
C VAL A 11 -2.36 11.19 15.87
N LEU A 12 -2.25 9.98 16.44
CA LEU A 12 -2.54 8.76 15.69
C LEU A 12 -4.04 8.66 15.46
N MET A 13 -4.43 8.70 14.19
CA MET A 13 -5.82 8.46 13.81
C MET A 13 -6.24 7.04 14.21
N ASP A 14 -7.39 6.91 14.85
CA ASP A 14 -7.94 5.59 15.12
C ASP A 14 -8.58 5.04 13.84
N ILE A 15 -8.16 3.82 13.46
CA ILE A 15 -8.60 3.12 12.26
C ILE A 15 -8.78 1.64 12.59
N HIS A 16 -9.61 0.96 11.82
CA HIS A 16 -9.72 -0.49 11.84
C HIS A 16 -9.67 -1.05 10.41
N PHE A 17 -9.46 -2.36 10.32
CA PHE A 17 -9.30 -3.06 9.05
C PHE A 17 -10.42 -4.08 8.88
N ASN A 18 -11.12 -4.01 7.77
CA ASN A 18 -12.11 -5.00 7.37
C ASN A 18 -11.57 -5.78 6.18
N ARG A 19 -11.81 -7.09 6.11
CA ARG A 19 -11.44 -7.87 4.94
C ARG A 19 -11.99 -7.20 3.67
N LEU A 20 -11.16 -7.07 2.66
CA LEU A 20 -11.54 -6.45 1.39
C LEU A 20 -12.50 -7.39 0.64
N THR A 21 -13.73 -6.94 0.47
CA THR A 21 -14.82 -7.67 -0.20
C THR A 21 -15.51 -6.77 -1.21
N ALA A 22 -16.36 -7.33 -2.04
CA ALA A 22 -17.15 -6.59 -3.04
C ALA A 22 -17.93 -5.40 -2.46
N LYS A 23 -18.21 -5.41 -1.14
CA LYS A 23 -18.83 -4.29 -0.42
C LYS A 23 -18.03 -2.98 -0.56
N TYR A 24 -16.70 -3.08 -0.64
CA TYR A 24 -15.79 -1.94 -0.70
C TYR A 24 -15.26 -1.65 -2.12
N LYS A 25 -15.80 -2.36 -3.12
CA LYS A 25 -15.35 -2.27 -4.53
C LYS A 25 -15.30 -0.83 -5.03
N LYS A 26 -16.37 -0.09 -4.83
CA LYS A 26 -16.49 1.29 -5.34
C LYS A 26 -15.43 2.19 -4.71
N GLU A 27 -15.37 2.24 -3.40
CA GLU A 27 -14.44 3.11 -2.65
C GLU A 27 -12.98 2.76 -2.96
N THR A 28 -12.67 1.46 -3.05
CA THR A 28 -11.33 0.96 -3.40
C THR A 28 -10.89 1.46 -4.78
N ILE A 29 -11.73 1.27 -5.79
CA ILE A 29 -11.42 1.67 -7.16
C ILE A 29 -11.41 3.19 -7.31
N ASP A 30 -12.28 3.92 -6.64
CA ASP A 30 -12.29 5.39 -6.67
C ASP A 30 -10.99 5.95 -6.06
N ILE A 31 -10.52 5.40 -4.93
CA ILE A 31 -9.24 5.77 -4.32
C ILE A 31 -8.08 5.44 -5.27
N PHE A 32 -8.05 4.24 -5.86
CA PHE A 32 -7.01 3.85 -6.79
C PHE A 32 -6.97 4.74 -8.03
N ASN A 33 -8.15 5.03 -8.61
CA ASN A 33 -8.28 5.93 -9.76
C ASN A 33 -7.82 7.35 -9.47
N TYR A 34 -8.05 7.87 -8.26
CA TYR A 34 -7.47 9.14 -7.85
C TYR A 34 -5.94 9.15 -8.01
N TYR A 35 -5.26 8.11 -7.52
CA TYR A 35 -3.81 8.00 -7.64
C TYR A 35 -3.34 7.80 -9.08
N ILE A 36 -4.13 7.09 -9.90
CA ILE A 36 -3.86 6.96 -11.33
C ILE A 36 -3.90 8.33 -12.01
N GLU A 37 -4.89 9.17 -11.72
CA GLU A 37 -5.08 10.44 -12.41
C GLU A 37 -4.16 11.55 -11.93
N HIS A 38 -3.77 11.55 -10.66
CA HIS A 38 -3.15 12.73 -10.04
C HIS A 38 -1.71 12.52 -9.58
N THR A 39 -1.21 11.30 -9.59
CA THR A 39 0.12 11.01 -9.03
C THR A 39 0.91 9.99 -9.85
N THR A 40 2.18 9.83 -9.50
CA THR A 40 3.03 8.76 -10.00
C THR A 40 3.06 7.52 -9.09
N ALA A 41 2.30 7.53 -7.99
CA ALA A 41 2.24 6.39 -7.05
C ALA A 41 1.52 5.16 -7.65
N ALA A 42 0.60 5.35 -8.59
CA ALA A 42 0.00 4.28 -9.37
C ALA A 42 0.55 4.32 -10.81
N TYR A 43 1.07 3.20 -11.29
CA TYR A 43 1.79 3.15 -12.57
C TYR A 43 0.89 3.22 -13.82
N ARG A 44 -0.40 3.03 -13.68
CA ARG A 44 -1.35 3.13 -14.80
C ARG A 44 -1.51 4.56 -15.28
N SER A 45 -1.71 4.74 -16.58
CA SER A 45 -1.96 6.05 -17.22
C SER A 45 -3.44 6.38 -17.32
N GLU A 46 -4.31 5.37 -17.29
CA GLU A 46 -5.76 5.50 -17.47
C GLU A 46 -6.50 4.85 -16.33
N LYS A 47 -7.66 5.43 -15.96
CA LYS A 47 -8.55 4.83 -14.96
C LYS A 47 -8.91 3.40 -15.28
N VAL A 48 -9.12 2.64 -14.23
CA VAL A 48 -9.66 1.29 -14.32
C VAL A 48 -11.15 1.27 -14.02
N GLY A 49 -11.86 0.36 -14.65
CA GLY A 49 -13.27 0.08 -14.31
C GLY A 49 -13.39 -0.68 -12.98
N TYR A 50 -14.60 -0.70 -12.44
CA TYR A 50 -14.83 -1.38 -11.15
C TYR A 50 -14.53 -2.88 -11.19
N ASP A 51 -14.55 -3.53 -12.35
CA ASP A 51 -14.22 -4.96 -12.47
C ASP A 51 -12.74 -5.24 -12.21
N PHE A 52 -11.87 -4.23 -12.28
CA PHE A 52 -10.48 -4.34 -11.86
C PHE A 52 -10.33 -4.75 -10.37
N PHE A 53 -11.35 -4.49 -9.56
CA PHE A 53 -11.38 -4.94 -8.16
C PHE A 53 -11.12 -6.45 -8.02
N ASN A 54 -11.55 -7.26 -8.97
CA ASN A 54 -11.38 -8.71 -8.92
C ASN A 54 -9.90 -9.11 -8.92
N THR A 55 -9.01 -8.31 -9.54
CA THR A 55 -7.57 -8.55 -9.52
C THR A 55 -6.92 -8.18 -8.19
N LEU A 56 -7.59 -7.38 -7.35
CA LEU A 56 -7.11 -7.00 -6.02
C LEU A 56 -7.49 -8.03 -4.94
N VAL A 57 -8.22 -9.07 -5.30
CA VAL A 57 -8.69 -10.11 -4.38
C VAL A 57 -8.59 -11.51 -5.01
N ASP A 58 -7.70 -11.70 -5.96
CA ASP A 58 -7.46 -12.97 -6.64
C ASP A 58 -6.61 -13.96 -5.81
N ASP A 59 -6.26 -15.10 -6.38
CA ASP A 59 -5.55 -16.20 -5.71
C ASP A 59 -4.08 -15.88 -5.35
N ASP A 60 -3.48 -14.85 -5.93
CA ASP A 60 -2.12 -14.41 -5.61
C ASP A 60 -2.08 -13.48 -4.39
N VAL A 61 -3.25 -12.96 -4.00
CA VAL A 61 -3.41 -12.10 -2.83
C VAL A 61 -3.45 -12.94 -1.56
N VAL A 62 -2.49 -12.73 -0.67
CA VAL A 62 -2.40 -13.40 0.62
C VAL A 62 -3.39 -12.82 1.63
N SER A 63 -3.45 -11.48 1.69
CA SER A 63 -4.44 -10.76 2.49
C SER A 63 -4.74 -9.39 1.88
N ALA A 64 -5.99 -8.96 2.00
CA ALA A 64 -6.43 -7.65 1.53
C ALA A 64 -7.48 -7.05 2.48
N TYR A 65 -7.36 -5.73 2.74
CA TYR A 65 -8.23 -5.03 3.68
C TYR A 65 -8.67 -3.67 3.16
N ALA A 66 -9.93 -3.33 3.45
CA ALA A 66 -10.40 -1.96 3.46
C ALA A 66 -9.99 -1.30 4.79
N ILE A 67 -9.46 -0.10 4.73
CA ILE A 67 -9.03 0.70 5.88
C ILE A 67 -10.18 1.63 6.24
N MET A 68 -10.69 1.51 7.47
CA MET A 68 -11.88 2.22 7.92
C MET A 68 -11.51 3.26 8.97
N ASN A 69 -12.16 4.42 8.93
CA ASN A 69 -12.12 5.40 10.01
C ASN A 69 -13.19 5.08 11.10
N ASN A 70 -13.23 5.87 12.16
CA ASN A 70 -14.19 5.71 13.26
C ASN A 70 -15.66 5.96 12.85
N ALA A 71 -15.89 6.61 11.71
CA ALA A 71 -17.23 6.79 11.14
C ALA A 71 -17.65 5.61 10.25
N ASN A 72 -16.86 4.52 10.20
CA ASN A 72 -17.03 3.38 9.30
C ASN A 72 -17.01 3.74 7.80
N GLU A 73 -16.26 4.78 7.45
CA GLU A 73 -16.01 5.14 6.06
C GLU A 73 -14.70 4.50 5.59
N ALA A 74 -14.68 3.96 4.36
CA ALA A 74 -13.46 3.47 3.74
C ALA A 74 -12.55 4.66 3.35
N ILE A 75 -11.38 4.69 3.97
CA ILE A 75 -10.37 5.74 3.76
C ILE A 75 -9.15 5.25 2.99
N GLY A 76 -9.10 3.98 2.64
CA GLY A 76 -8.02 3.35 1.91
C GLY A 76 -8.20 1.86 1.77
N PHE A 77 -7.22 1.22 1.17
CA PHE A 77 -7.11 -0.23 1.12
C PHE A 77 -5.63 -0.63 1.14
N CYS A 78 -5.38 -1.85 1.56
CA CYS A 78 -4.04 -2.44 1.54
C CYS A 78 -4.11 -3.93 1.26
N MET A 79 -3.03 -4.47 0.74
CA MET A 79 -2.91 -5.87 0.41
C MET A 79 -1.47 -6.35 0.51
N LEU A 80 -1.34 -7.64 0.78
CA LEU A 80 -0.12 -8.42 0.73
C LEU A 80 -0.30 -9.47 -0.37
N GLU A 81 0.61 -9.45 -1.33
CA GLU A 81 0.63 -10.40 -2.44
C GLU A 81 1.88 -11.28 -2.35
N LYS A 82 1.84 -12.43 -3.02
CA LYS A 82 3.06 -13.18 -3.31
C LYS A 82 3.90 -12.36 -4.29
N TYR A 83 5.18 -12.14 -3.99
CA TYR A 83 6.09 -11.42 -4.91
C TYR A 83 6.13 -12.01 -6.32
N LYS A 84 6.03 -13.32 -6.42
CA LYS A 84 5.84 -14.08 -7.68
C LYS A 84 5.07 -15.35 -7.34
N ASN A 85 4.20 -15.79 -8.23
CA ASN A 85 3.51 -17.07 -8.08
C ASN A 85 4.43 -18.25 -8.47
N ILE A 86 5.59 -18.34 -7.80
CA ILE A 86 6.60 -19.38 -7.96
C ILE A 86 7.04 -19.83 -6.59
N ARG A 87 6.95 -21.13 -6.29
CA ARG A 87 7.20 -21.70 -4.97
C ARG A 87 8.51 -21.26 -4.29
N THR A 88 9.57 -21.06 -5.08
CA THR A 88 10.88 -20.63 -4.56
C THR A 88 10.91 -19.19 -4.07
N PHE A 89 9.85 -18.40 -4.30
CA PHE A 89 9.69 -17.02 -3.84
C PHE A 89 8.66 -16.88 -2.70
N ASN A 90 8.17 -17.98 -2.13
CA ASN A 90 7.12 -17.95 -1.09
C ASN A 90 7.51 -17.20 0.19
N GLU A 91 8.80 -16.96 0.43
CA GLU A 91 9.29 -16.18 1.57
C GLU A 91 9.31 -14.66 1.32
N LEU A 92 8.88 -14.21 0.12
CA LEU A 92 8.80 -12.79 -0.26
C LEU A 92 7.35 -12.36 -0.41
N GLY A 93 6.99 -11.29 0.28
CA GLY A 93 5.69 -10.63 0.14
C GLY A 93 5.83 -9.27 -0.54
N ASP A 94 4.91 -8.94 -1.43
CA ASP A 94 4.77 -7.62 -2.03
C ASP A 94 3.64 -6.85 -1.34
N CYS A 95 3.90 -5.60 -0.98
CA CYS A 95 2.95 -4.77 -0.26
C CYS A 95 2.43 -3.64 -1.14
N MET A 96 1.12 -3.58 -1.31
CA MET A 96 0.45 -2.47 -1.96
C MET A 96 -0.57 -1.82 -1.02
N TYR A 97 -0.59 -0.49 -0.96
CA TYR A 97 -1.62 0.24 -0.23
C TYR A 97 -1.80 1.66 -0.74
N PHE A 98 -3.04 2.11 -0.69
CA PHE A 98 -3.45 3.47 -1.02
C PHE A 98 -4.41 3.98 0.04
N ILE A 99 -4.21 5.21 0.48
CA ILE A 99 -5.09 5.91 1.43
C ILE A 99 -5.53 7.23 0.84
N LYS A 100 -6.72 7.70 1.19
CA LYS A 100 -7.18 9.03 0.74
C LYS A 100 -6.13 10.08 1.06
N PRO A 101 -5.82 11.02 0.15
CA PRO A 101 -4.75 12.01 0.32
C PRO A 101 -4.83 12.78 1.64
N GLU A 102 -6.04 13.17 2.04
CA GLU A 102 -6.31 13.89 3.28
C GLU A 102 -6.04 13.06 4.55
N MET A 103 -5.81 11.75 4.40
CA MET A 103 -5.47 10.83 5.49
C MET A 103 -3.98 10.53 5.60
N THR A 104 -3.16 11.08 4.70
CA THR A 104 -1.70 10.94 4.77
C THR A 104 -1.13 11.74 5.95
N GLY A 105 0.04 11.33 6.45
CA GLY A 105 0.70 12.00 7.58
C GLY A 105 0.03 11.82 8.96
N LYS A 106 -1.07 11.05 9.07
CA LYS A 106 -1.83 10.81 10.32
C LYS A 106 -1.54 9.45 10.97
N GLY A 107 -0.39 8.84 10.68
CA GLY A 107 0.02 7.55 11.25
C GLY A 107 -0.66 6.31 10.65
N VAL A 108 -1.57 6.48 9.67
CA VAL A 108 -2.30 5.37 9.01
C VAL A 108 -1.33 4.38 8.37
N GLY A 109 -0.35 4.85 7.61
CA GLY A 109 0.63 4.00 6.93
C GLY A 109 1.42 3.08 7.88
N ARG A 110 1.76 3.56 9.09
CA ARG A 110 2.43 2.74 10.11
C ARG A 110 1.57 1.56 10.57
N LYS A 111 0.26 1.81 10.79
CA LYS A 111 -0.67 0.74 11.19
C LYS A 111 -0.86 -0.29 10.07
N ILE A 112 -0.88 0.18 8.80
CA ILE A 112 -0.94 -0.70 7.63
C ILE A 112 0.29 -1.60 7.58
N LEU A 113 1.51 -1.03 7.64
CA LEU A 113 2.74 -1.82 7.60
C LEU A 113 2.77 -2.85 8.72
N SER A 114 2.41 -2.47 9.95
CA SER A 114 2.36 -3.42 11.08
C SER A 114 1.39 -4.58 10.84
N LEU A 115 0.24 -4.32 10.22
CA LEU A 115 -0.73 -5.37 9.85
C LEU A 115 -0.12 -6.31 8.79
N LEU A 116 0.38 -5.76 7.69
CA LEU A 116 0.93 -6.55 6.59
C LEU A 116 2.19 -7.34 6.99
N GLU A 117 3.03 -6.79 7.87
CA GLU A 117 4.17 -7.51 8.46
C GLU A 117 3.72 -8.72 9.30
N ASN A 118 2.66 -8.56 10.10
CA ASN A 118 2.10 -9.67 10.87
C ASN A 118 1.51 -10.75 9.97
N ASP A 119 0.75 -10.36 8.96
CA ASP A 119 0.17 -11.29 7.99
C ASP A 119 1.28 -12.06 7.24
N ALA A 120 2.31 -11.35 6.78
CA ALA A 120 3.44 -11.95 6.11
C ALA A 120 4.14 -13.02 6.98
N LYS A 121 4.39 -12.71 8.25
CA LYS A 121 4.95 -13.68 9.22
C LYS A 121 4.06 -14.90 9.40
N LEU A 122 2.75 -14.71 9.52
CA LEU A 122 1.78 -15.80 9.65
C LEU A 122 1.78 -16.74 8.42
N HIS A 123 2.12 -16.21 7.25
CA HIS A 123 2.24 -16.99 6.00
C HIS A 123 3.67 -17.45 5.70
N GLY A 124 4.59 -17.34 6.67
CA GLY A 124 5.97 -17.85 6.53
C GLY A 124 6.87 -16.98 5.66
N MET A 125 6.45 -15.76 5.34
CA MET A 125 7.30 -14.80 4.62
C MET A 125 8.36 -14.23 5.58
N LYS A 126 9.54 -13.95 5.03
CA LYS A 126 10.69 -13.44 5.78
C LYS A 126 11.09 -12.03 5.34
N LYS A 127 10.56 -11.59 4.20
CA LYS A 127 10.93 -10.31 3.62
C LYS A 127 9.74 -9.69 2.92
N LEU A 128 9.56 -8.38 3.11
CA LEU A 128 8.63 -7.56 2.34
C LEU A 128 9.39 -6.77 1.29
N VAL A 129 8.79 -6.62 0.13
CA VAL A 129 9.26 -5.76 -0.95
C VAL A 129 8.21 -4.72 -1.29
N VAL A 130 8.66 -3.59 -1.77
CA VAL A 130 7.83 -2.52 -2.34
C VAL A 130 8.57 -1.90 -3.50
N ASP A 131 7.84 -1.49 -4.52
CA ASP A 131 8.34 -0.66 -5.60
C ASP A 131 7.62 0.69 -5.59
N ILE A 132 8.39 1.75 -5.71
CA ILE A 132 7.94 3.12 -5.48
C ILE A 132 8.41 3.99 -6.64
N SER A 133 7.54 4.82 -7.20
CA SER A 133 7.96 5.87 -8.13
C SER A 133 9.09 6.70 -7.50
N ASP A 134 10.16 6.97 -8.26
CA ASP A 134 11.29 7.76 -7.77
C ASP A 134 10.93 9.23 -7.50
N GLU A 135 9.79 9.69 -7.99
CA GLU A 135 9.20 11.00 -7.67
C GLU A 135 8.38 11.00 -6.36
N ASN A 136 8.06 9.83 -5.79
CA ASN A 136 7.30 9.73 -4.54
C ASN A 136 8.24 9.73 -3.33
N GLU A 137 8.92 10.87 -3.13
CA GLU A 137 9.89 11.06 -2.05
C GLU A 137 9.28 10.81 -0.66
N GLN A 138 8.01 11.16 -0.49
CA GLN A 138 7.28 10.93 0.77
C GLN A 138 7.19 9.44 1.09
N SER A 139 6.82 8.62 0.11
CA SER A 139 6.73 7.16 0.29
C SER A 139 8.11 6.54 0.51
N ILE A 140 9.14 6.98 -0.24
CA ILE A 140 10.52 6.51 -0.06
C ILE A 140 11.01 6.82 1.36
N ALA A 141 10.85 8.06 1.83
CA ALA A 141 11.24 8.47 3.17
C ALA A 141 10.47 7.72 4.26
N PHE A 142 9.16 7.50 4.05
CA PHE A 142 8.31 6.73 4.95
C PHE A 142 8.82 5.29 5.09
N HIS A 143 9.10 4.59 3.99
CA HIS A 143 9.58 3.21 4.03
C HIS A 143 10.97 3.11 4.66
N LYS A 144 11.89 4.04 4.36
CA LYS A 144 13.21 4.13 5.02
C LYS A 144 13.06 4.26 6.54
N LYS A 145 12.19 5.16 7.02
CA LYS A 145 11.89 5.35 8.44
C LYS A 145 11.36 4.07 9.11
N HIS A 146 10.71 3.18 8.36
CA HIS A 146 10.13 1.93 8.86
C HIS A 146 11.00 0.69 8.57
N GLY A 147 12.28 0.89 8.27
CA GLY A 147 13.28 -0.18 8.18
C GLY A 147 13.43 -0.82 6.81
N PHE A 148 12.80 -0.27 5.77
CA PHE A 148 13.09 -0.70 4.41
C PHE A 148 14.41 -0.12 3.92
N ILE A 149 15.17 -0.91 3.19
CA ILE A 149 16.40 -0.53 2.52
C ILE A 149 16.19 -0.53 1.00
N GLU A 150 16.74 0.45 0.32
CA GLU A 150 16.77 0.50 -1.14
C GLU A 150 17.79 -0.54 -1.64
N TYR A 151 17.36 -1.48 -2.49
CA TYR A 151 18.22 -2.49 -3.08
C TYR A 151 18.39 -2.34 -4.59
N GLY A 152 17.65 -1.44 -5.21
CA GLY A 152 17.77 -1.16 -6.63
C GLY A 152 16.99 0.08 -7.07
N ARG A 153 17.39 0.62 -8.22
CA ARG A 153 16.72 1.75 -8.85
C ARG A 153 16.83 1.67 -10.36
N LEU A 154 15.67 1.79 -11.03
CA LEU A 154 15.61 1.97 -12.48
C LEU A 154 15.25 3.41 -12.80
N LYS A 155 16.11 4.11 -13.52
CA LYS A 155 15.84 5.48 -13.97
C LYS A 155 15.10 5.45 -15.30
N ASN A 156 14.14 6.38 -15.49
CA ASN A 156 13.47 6.60 -16.78
C ASN A 156 12.86 5.34 -17.40
N CYS A 157 12.33 4.43 -16.60
CA CYS A 157 11.88 3.11 -17.06
C CYS A 157 10.40 3.04 -17.46
N TRP A 158 9.62 4.06 -17.14
CA TRP A 158 8.23 4.19 -17.55
C TRP A 158 7.83 5.64 -17.79
N ARG A 159 6.67 5.88 -18.43
CA ARG A 159 6.24 7.23 -18.84
C ARG A 159 4.83 7.54 -18.33
N LYS A 160 4.68 8.71 -17.71
CA LYS A 160 3.38 9.26 -17.27
C LYS A 160 3.44 10.79 -17.26
N PHE A 161 2.31 11.44 -17.49
CA PHE A 161 2.19 12.91 -17.53
C PHE A 161 3.22 13.56 -18.47
N GLY A 162 3.50 12.90 -19.60
CA GLY A 162 4.43 13.42 -20.61
C GLY A 162 5.91 13.31 -20.29
N ARG A 163 6.31 12.73 -19.12
CA ARG A 163 7.72 12.61 -18.70
C ARG A 163 8.10 11.17 -18.33
N ASN A 164 9.39 10.88 -18.39
CA ASN A 164 9.95 9.61 -17.97
C ASN A 164 10.17 9.62 -16.45
N ILE A 165 9.85 8.53 -15.81
CA ILE A 165 9.85 8.33 -14.36
C ILE A 165 10.63 7.06 -14.06
N GLY A 166 11.30 7.00 -12.90
CA GLY A 166 12.01 5.83 -12.43
C GLY A 166 11.24 5.05 -11.38
N ILE A 167 11.80 3.91 -10.96
CA ILE A 167 11.31 3.07 -9.87
C ILE A 167 12.43 2.85 -8.86
N VAL A 168 12.11 2.98 -7.59
CA VAL A 168 12.94 2.63 -6.44
C VAL A 168 12.42 1.33 -5.86
N TYR A 169 13.26 0.31 -5.79
CA TYR A 169 12.95 -0.97 -5.20
C TYR A 169 13.48 -1.02 -3.77
N MET A 170 12.62 -1.33 -2.83
CA MET A 170 12.99 -1.39 -1.42
C MET A 170 12.54 -2.70 -0.79
N CYS A 171 13.27 -3.19 0.20
CA CYS A 171 12.91 -4.39 0.94
C CYS A 171 13.17 -4.23 2.43
N LYS A 172 12.48 -5.07 3.22
CA LYS A 172 12.61 -5.16 4.67
C LYS A 172 12.60 -6.62 5.10
N GLU A 173 13.58 -7.03 5.92
CA GLU A 173 13.54 -8.29 6.67
C GLU A 173 12.48 -8.19 7.79
N ILE A 174 11.69 -9.25 8.02
CA ILE A 174 10.60 -9.25 9.01
C ILE A 174 10.65 -10.45 9.95
#